data_758432431f70c38c0ff07dfe05b79a7f
#
_entry.id   758432431f70c38c0ff07dfe05b79a7f
#
_cell.length_a   1.000
_cell.length_b   1.000
_cell.length_c   1.000
_cell.angle_alpha   90.00
_cell.angle_beta   90.00
_cell.angle_gamma   90.00
#
_symmetry.space_group_name_H-M   'P 1'
#
loop_
_entity.id
_entity.type
_entity.pdbx_description
1 polymer ?
#
loop_
_entity_poly.entity_id
_entity_poly.type
_entity_poly.pdbx_seq_one_letter_code
_entity_poly.pdbx_strand_id
1 'polypeptide(L)'
;MTVTLREDKGSALTYGEMDGNFQHLVPTGAVFHFAAATAPSGYLVCDGSAISRTEYADLFAIVETTYGAGNGSTTFNLPDLRGEFIRGLDEGRGVDTGRTIGSSQADELKSHSHSITRVSTDEFGITSEARFARSDSSLANFPVETDLTGGTETRPRNVALLPCIKF
;
A
#
# COMPACT_ATOMS: atom_id res chain seq x y z
N MET A 1 -2.36 -12.52 -27.31
CA MET A 1 -3.17 -13.74 -27.56
C MET A 1 -4.59 -13.33 -27.92
N THR A 2 -5.23 -13.96 -28.89
CA THR A 2 -6.54 -13.53 -29.41
C THR A 2 -7.63 -14.44 -28.88
N VAL A 3 -8.72 -13.84 -28.37
CA VAL A 3 -9.93 -14.60 -27.99
C VAL A 3 -10.52 -15.28 -29.23
N THR A 4 -10.76 -16.58 -29.15
CA THR A 4 -11.40 -17.35 -30.25
C THR A 4 -12.90 -17.38 -30.03
N LEU A 5 -13.66 -16.76 -30.92
CA LEU A 5 -15.13 -16.77 -30.88
C LEU A 5 -15.66 -18.01 -31.65
N ARG A 6 -16.79 -18.55 -31.17
CA ARG A 6 -17.45 -19.67 -31.83
C ARG A 6 -17.94 -19.30 -33.22
N GLU A 7 -18.38 -18.07 -33.41
CA GLU A 7 -18.82 -17.54 -34.71
C GLU A 7 -17.67 -17.47 -35.72
N ASP A 8 -16.45 -17.08 -35.29
CA ASP A 8 -15.29 -17.03 -36.19
C ASP A 8 -14.80 -18.41 -36.59
N LYS A 9 -14.96 -19.40 -35.70
CA LYS A 9 -14.55 -20.79 -35.96
C LYS A 9 -15.54 -21.58 -36.78
N GLY A 10 -16.82 -21.22 -36.76
CA GLY A 10 -17.89 -21.97 -37.44
C GLY A 10 -18.18 -23.37 -36.87
N SER A 11 -17.59 -23.70 -35.71
CA SER A 11 -17.76 -24.97 -34.97
C SER A 11 -17.74 -24.74 -33.46
N ALA A 12 -18.08 -25.74 -32.65
CA ALA A 12 -17.97 -25.66 -31.20
C ALA A 12 -16.48 -25.41 -30.78
N LEU A 13 -16.30 -24.59 -29.79
CA LEU A 13 -14.98 -24.39 -29.16
C LEU A 13 -14.53 -25.67 -28.47
N THR A 14 -13.25 -25.98 -28.54
CA THR A 14 -12.64 -27.04 -27.72
C THR A 14 -12.50 -26.57 -26.26
N TYR A 15 -12.30 -27.53 -25.37
CA TYR A 15 -12.03 -27.18 -23.95
C TYR A 15 -10.83 -26.25 -23.82
N GLY A 16 -9.72 -26.48 -24.52
CA GLY A 16 -8.55 -25.63 -24.49
C GLY A 16 -8.79 -24.21 -25.00
N GLU A 17 -9.63 -24.04 -26.05
CA GLU A 17 -10.03 -22.73 -26.56
C GLU A 17 -10.94 -21.98 -25.56
N MET A 18 -11.84 -22.69 -24.90
CA MET A 18 -12.66 -22.11 -23.80
C MET A 18 -11.81 -21.70 -22.64
N ASP A 19 -10.91 -22.55 -22.17
CA ASP A 19 -9.99 -22.26 -21.07
C ASP A 19 -9.10 -21.05 -21.41
N GLY A 20 -8.56 -21.00 -22.65
CA GLY A 20 -7.82 -19.85 -23.14
C GLY A 20 -8.63 -18.56 -23.11
N ASN A 21 -9.89 -18.59 -23.54
CA ASN A 21 -10.78 -17.42 -23.51
C ASN A 21 -11.04 -16.94 -22.07
N PHE A 22 -11.22 -17.86 -21.12
CA PHE A 22 -11.43 -17.50 -19.71
C PHE A 22 -10.17 -16.89 -19.05
N GLN A 23 -8.98 -17.34 -19.44
CA GLN A 23 -7.73 -16.77 -18.94
C GLN A 23 -7.55 -15.29 -19.34
N HIS A 24 -8.21 -14.84 -20.42
CA HIS A 24 -8.17 -13.44 -20.87
C HIS A 24 -9.21 -12.53 -20.22
N LEU A 25 -10.12 -13.04 -19.39
CA LEU A 25 -11.12 -12.21 -18.68
C LEU A 25 -10.46 -11.28 -17.65
N VAL A 26 -9.28 -11.63 -17.15
CA VAL A 26 -8.50 -10.79 -16.25
C VAL A 26 -7.20 -10.40 -16.95
N PRO A 27 -6.95 -9.11 -17.17
CA PRO A 27 -5.74 -8.67 -17.85
C PRO A 27 -4.48 -8.98 -17.03
N THR A 28 -3.39 -9.34 -17.70
CA THR A 28 -2.05 -9.46 -17.10
C THR A 28 -1.68 -8.14 -16.40
N GLY A 29 -1.03 -8.22 -15.23
CA GLY A 29 -0.70 -7.07 -14.41
C GLY A 29 -1.80 -6.66 -13.42
N ALA A 30 -3.02 -7.24 -13.50
CA ALA A 30 -4.05 -6.99 -12.49
C ALA A 30 -3.64 -7.55 -11.13
N VAL A 31 -3.82 -6.75 -10.07
CA VAL A 31 -3.51 -7.14 -8.69
C VAL A 31 -4.80 -7.41 -7.93
N PHE A 32 -4.84 -8.55 -7.25
CA PHE A 32 -5.96 -8.99 -6.41
C PHE A 32 -5.47 -9.40 -5.03
N HIS A 33 -6.38 -9.33 -4.05
CA HIS A 33 -6.14 -9.83 -2.70
C HIS A 33 -6.99 -11.07 -2.47
N PHE A 34 -6.34 -12.21 -2.22
CA PHE A 34 -7.00 -13.51 -2.04
C PHE A 34 -7.08 -13.88 -0.56
N ALA A 35 -8.21 -14.41 -0.15
CA ALA A 35 -8.41 -15.02 1.17
C ALA A 35 -7.87 -16.46 1.19
N ALA A 36 -6.63 -16.66 0.75
CA ALA A 36 -5.97 -17.95 0.63
C ALA A 36 -4.49 -17.82 1.06
N ALA A 37 -3.88 -18.92 1.52
CA ALA A 37 -2.48 -18.95 1.95
C ALA A 37 -1.49 -19.07 0.78
N THR A 38 -1.95 -19.41 -0.42
CA THR A 38 -1.13 -19.60 -1.62
C THR A 38 -1.78 -18.92 -2.82
N ALA A 39 -0.96 -18.45 -3.76
CA ALA A 39 -1.45 -17.85 -4.99
C ALA A 39 -2.23 -18.87 -5.82
N PRO A 40 -3.40 -18.52 -6.37
CA PRO A 40 -4.11 -19.34 -7.34
C PRO A 40 -3.30 -19.53 -8.63
N SER A 41 -3.68 -20.55 -9.44
CA SER A 41 -3.09 -20.76 -10.76
C SER A 41 -3.23 -19.49 -11.62
N GLY A 42 -2.17 -19.11 -12.33
CA GLY A 42 -2.11 -17.91 -13.16
C GLY A 42 -1.81 -16.62 -12.38
N TYR A 43 -1.45 -16.72 -11.11
CA TYR A 43 -1.07 -15.59 -10.27
C TYR A 43 0.24 -15.83 -9.54
N LEU A 44 0.99 -14.77 -9.29
CA LEU A 44 2.20 -14.75 -8.48
C LEU A 44 1.98 -13.90 -7.24
N VAL A 45 2.59 -14.28 -6.10
CA VAL A 45 2.55 -13.47 -4.88
C VAL A 45 3.33 -12.18 -5.09
N CYS A 46 2.77 -11.06 -4.66
CA CYS A 46 3.45 -9.77 -4.68
C CYS A 46 4.39 -9.64 -3.46
N ASP A 47 5.53 -10.31 -3.51
CA ASP A 47 6.52 -10.43 -2.42
C ASP A 47 7.90 -9.81 -2.77
N GLY A 48 7.99 -9.09 -3.89
CA GLY A 48 9.24 -8.47 -4.34
C GLY A 48 10.24 -9.42 -4.99
N SER A 49 9.89 -10.70 -5.17
CA SER A 49 10.81 -11.70 -5.74
C SER A 49 11.21 -11.36 -7.18
N ALA A 50 12.43 -11.75 -7.54
CA ALA A 50 12.94 -11.61 -8.90
C ALA A 50 12.54 -12.82 -9.75
N ILE A 51 11.82 -12.57 -10.85
CA ILE A 51 11.32 -13.61 -11.77
C ILE A 51 11.86 -13.44 -13.20
N SER A 52 11.76 -14.47 -14.01
CA SER A 52 12.31 -14.53 -15.37
C SER A 52 11.53 -13.63 -16.34
N ARG A 53 12.24 -12.76 -17.10
CA ARG A 53 11.66 -11.93 -18.16
C ARG A 53 11.15 -12.73 -19.34
N THR A 54 11.73 -13.91 -19.58
CA THR A 54 11.34 -14.77 -20.73
C THR A 54 10.16 -15.66 -20.39
N GLU A 55 10.10 -16.19 -19.17
CA GLU A 55 8.98 -17.02 -18.70
C GLU A 55 7.71 -16.18 -18.49
N TYR A 56 7.85 -14.96 -17.99
CA TYR A 56 6.75 -14.03 -17.70
C TYR A 56 6.79 -12.80 -18.62
N ALA A 57 6.99 -13.06 -19.93
CA ALA A 57 7.22 -11.99 -20.91
C ALA A 57 6.04 -11.00 -21.00
N ASP A 58 4.80 -11.48 -20.96
CA ASP A 58 3.60 -10.65 -21.01
C ASP A 58 3.51 -9.74 -19.76
N LEU A 59 3.85 -10.27 -18.58
CA LEU A 59 3.89 -9.47 -17.34
C LEU A 59 5.06 -8.46 -17.38
N PHE A 60 6.22 -8.87 -17.86
CA PHE A 60 7.37 -7.97 -18.01
C PHE A 60 7.08 -6.82 -18.97
N ALA A 61 6.34 -7.07 -20.05
CA ALA A 61 5.94 -6.01 -21.00
C ALA A 61 5.05 -4.92 -20.36
N ILE A 62 4.39 -5.21 -19.23
CA ILE A 62 3.51 -4.28 -18.53
C ILE A 62 4.22 -3.58 -17.37
N VAL A 63 4.90 -4.35 -16.52
CA VAL A 63 5.49 -3.80 -15.28
C VAL A 63 6.94 -3.34 -15.48
N GLU A 64 7.61 -3.84 -16.52
CA GLU A 64 9.02 -3.55 -16.84
C GLU A 64 9.92 -3.72 -15.61
N THR A 65 10.67 -2.69 -15.25
CA THR A 65 11.56 -2.65 -14.07
C THR A 65 11.05 -1.71 -12.98
N THR A 66 9.78 -1.35 -13.02
CA THR A 66 9.14 -0.41 -12.08
C THR A 66 9.38 -0.78 -10.62
N TYR A 67 9.35 -2.07 -10.30
CA TYR A 67 9.55 -2.59 -8.93
C TYR A 67 10.96 -3.12 -8.69
N GLY A 68 11.85 -3.00 -9.68
CA GLY A 68 13.25 -3.39 -9.60
C GLY A 68 13.72 -4.18 -10.83
N ALA A 69 14.99 -3.98 -11.18
CA ALA A 69 15.59 -4.55 -12.39
C ALA A 69 15.98 -6.04 -12.27
N GLY A 70 15.79 -6.65 -11.10
CA GLY A 70 16.30 -8.00 -10.83
C GLY A 70 17.81 -8.07 -10.94
N ASN A 71 18.32 -8.99 -11.76
CA ASN A 71 19.75 -9.09 -12.06
C ASN A 71 20.22 -8.13 -13.17
N GLY A 72 19.35 -7.23 -13.63
CA GLY A 72 19.64 -6.24 -14.67
C GLY A 72 19.44 -6.73 -16.11
N SER A 73 19.32 -8.03 -16.37
CA SER A 73 19.25 -8.58 -17.74
C SER A 73 18.17 -9.61 -17.98
N THR A 74 18.08 -10.64 -17.16
CA THR A 74 17.19 -11.79 -17.38
C THR A 74 16.03 -11.89 -16.41
N THR A 75 16.05 -11.10 -15.32
CA THR A 75 14.99 -11.06 -14.31
C THR A 75 14.49 -9.64 -14.09
N PHE A 76 13.30 -9.53 -13.49
CA PHE A 76 12.70 -8.30 -12.98
C PHE A 76 11.99 -8.60 -11.65
N ASN A 77 11.77 -7.58 -10.82
CA ASN A 77 11.12 -7.78 -9.55
C ASN A 77 9.60 -7.59 -9.64
N LEU A 78 8.87 -8.45 -8.93
CA LEU A 78 7.48 -8.23 -8.61
C LEU A 78 7.32 -7.07 -7.62
N PRO A 79 6.14 -6.42 -7.55
CA PRO A 79 5.86 -5.52 -6.44
C PRO A 79 5.92 -6.28 -5.11
N ASP A 80 6.41 -5.63 -4.05
CA ASP A 80 6.26 -6.12 -2.67
C ASP A 80 5.12 -5.34 -2.01
N LEU A 81 3.98 -5.99 -1.85
CA LEU A 81 2.77 -5.38 -1.28
C LEU A 81 2.45 -5.95 0.11
N ARG A 82 3.38 -6.70 0.70
CA ARG A 82 3.20 -7.28 2.02
C ARG A 82 3.20 -6.18 3.09
N GLY A 83 2.10 -6.09 3.84
CA GLY A 83 1.94 -5.07 4.88
C GLY A 83 1.60 -3.67 4.36
N GLU A 84 1.42 -3.48 3.06
CA GLU A 84 1.18 -2.19 2.45
C GLU A 84 -0.33 -1.90 2.23
N PHE A 85 -0.71 -0.62 2.38
CA PHE A 85 -2.01 -0.11 1.96
C PHE A 85 -1.94 0.41 0.52
N ILE A 86 -2.83 -0.08 -0.33
CA ILE A 86 -2.88 0.36 -1.74
C ILE A 86 -3.56 1.72 -1.86
N ARG A 87 -2.89 2.65 -2.53
CA ARG A 87 -3.42 3.98 -2.82
C ARG A 87 -3.55 4.19 -4.34
N GLY A 88 -4.63 4.86 -4.75
CA GLY A 88 -4.79 5.25 -6.14
C GLY A 88 -3.72 6.25 -6.58
N LEU A 89 -3.16 6.05 -7.77
CA LEU A 89 -2.24 7.01 -8.38
C LEU A 89 -2.96 8.33 -8.65
N ASP A 90 -2.32 9.46 -8.34
CA ASP A 90 -2.94 10.79 -8.38
C ASP A 90 -3.27 11.28 -9.81
N GLU A 91 -2.45 10.89 -10.79
CA GLU A 91 -2.65 11.23 -12.22
C GLU A 91 -2.94 12.74 -12.48
N GLY A 92 -2.35 13.60 -11.67
CA GLY A 92 -2.51 15.06 -11.78
C GLY A 92 -3.78 15.64 -11.14
N ARG A 93 -4.50 14.85 -10.33
CA ARG A 93 -5.67 15.34 -9.57
C ARG A 93 -5.30 16.37 -8.49
N GLY A 94 -4.06 16.38 -8.02
CA GLY A 94 -3.56 17.33 -7.02
C GLY A 94 -3.86 16.96 -5.57
N VAL A 95 -4.23 15.70 -5.29
CA VAL A 95 -4.47 15.17 -3.93
C VAL A 95 -3.19 14.56 -3.34
N ASP A 96 -2.34 13.97 -4.18
CA ASP A 96 -1.09 13.30 -3.80
C ASP A 96 -0.02 13.55 -4.88
N THR A 97 0.36 14.81 -5.02
CA THR A 97 1.22 15.28 -6.10
C THR A 97 2.62 14.66 -6.05
N GLY A 98 3.20 14.42 -7.24
CA GLY A 98 4.56 13.89 -7.36
C GLY A 98 4.67 12.37 -7.18
N ARG A 99 3.55 11.67 -7.03
CA ARG A 99 3.53 10.20 -6.97
C ARG A 99 3.71 9.58 -8.34
N THR A 100 4.49 8.52 -8.37
CA THR A 100 4.64 7.65 -9.54
C THR A 100 4.20 6.23 -9.19
N ILE A 101 3.84 5.45 -10.20
CA ILE A 101 3.47 4.04 -9.98
C ILE A 101 4.62 3.30 -9.28
N GLY A 102 4.30 2.45 -8.32
CA GLY A 102 5.29 1.71 -7.52
C GLY A 102 6.00 2.50 -6.42
N SER A 103 5.77 3.82 -6.30
CA SER A 103 6.37 4.60 -5.20
C SER A 103 5.70 4.30 -3.85
N SER A 104 6.48 4.28 -2.75
CA SER A 104 6.00 4.08 -1.39
C SER A 104 5.95 5.39 -0.59
N GLN A 105 5.13 5.42 0.46
CA GLN A 105 5.11 6.47 1.49
C GLN A 105 5.03 5.78 2.86
N ALA A 106 5.76 6.34 3.84
CA ALA A 106 5.58 5.94 5.24
C ALA A 106 4.22 6.43 5.77
N ASP A 107 3.81 5.88 6.90
CA ASP A 107 2.66 6.39 7.64
C ASP A 107 2.92 7.82 8.14
N GLU A 108 1.89 8.64 8.14
CA GLU A 108 1.96 10.03 8.57
C GLU A 108 0.65 10.47 9.22
N LEU A 109 0.75 11.13 10.36
CA LEU A 109 -0.37 11.84 10.97
C LEU A 109 -0.45 13.25 10.39
N LYS A 110 -1.65 13.66 9.96
CA LYS A 110 -1.88 15.04 9.59
C LYS A 110 -1.49 15.96 10.75
N SER A 111 -0.65 16.97 10.46
CA SER A 111 -0.25 17.96 11.44
C SER A 111 -1.46 18.55 12.20
N HIS A 112 -1.42 18.51 13.49
CA HIS A 112 -2.43 19.07 14.38
C HIS A 112 -1.77 19.61 15.63
N SER A 113 -2.47 20.47 16.38
CA SER A 113 -2.01 21.04 17.64
C SER A 113 -3.07 20.87 18.71
N HIS A 114 -2.61 20.76 19.94
CA HIS A 114 -3.47 20.83 21.11
C HIS A 114 -3.23 22.14 21.86
N SER A 115 -4.29 22.87 22.17
CA SER A 115 -4.20 24.04 23.01
C SER A 115 -4.45 23.66 24.47
N ILE A 116 -3.49 23.97 25.34
CA ILE A 116 -3.68 23.82 26.78
C ILE A 116 -4.02 25.20 27.33
N THR A 117 -5.24 25.36 27.84
CA THR A 117 -5.63 26.58 28.53
C THR A 117 -4.99 26.57 29.89
N ARG A 118 -4.02 27.47 30.13
CA ARG A 118 -3.48 27.70 31.46
C ARG A 118 -4.55 28.37 32.31
N VAL A 119 -5.01 27.74 33.34
CA VAL A 119 -5.77 28.42 34.37
C VAL A 119 -4.74 29.10 35.28
N SER A 120 -4.60 30.44 35.18
CA SER A 120 -3.87 31.21 36.15
C SER A 120 -4.74 31.24 37.45
N THR A 121 -4.37 30.50 38.44
CA THR A 121 -4.95 30.64 39.76
C THR A 121 -4.17 31.74 40.48
N ASP A 122 -4.61 32.97 40.32
CA ASP A 122 -4.38 33.98 41.37
C ASP A 122 -5.29 33.57 42.52
N GLU A 123 -4.66 33.16 43.64
CA GLU A 123 -5.29 32.80 44.91
C GLU A 123 -6.26 31.60 44.89
N PHE A 124 -5.82 30.48 45.31
CA PHE A 124 -6.36 29.65 46.39
C PHE A 124 -5.81 28.22 46.34
N GLY A 125 -5.33 27.75 47.47
CA GLY A 125 -4.90 26.44 47.91
C GLY A 125 -5.18 25.24 46.94
N ILE A 126 -4.19 24.86 46.15
CA ILE A 126 -4.25 23.66 45.34
C ILE A 126 -3.71 22.50 46.17
N THR A 127 -4.55 21.51 46.43
CA THR A 127 -4.15 20.19 46.88
C THR A 127 -3.30 19.51 45.82
N SER A 128 -2.36 18.72 46.20
CA SER A 128 -1.12 18.26 45.62
C SER A 128 -1.14 17.52 44.25
N GLU A 129 -2.16 17.62 43.43
CA GLU A 129 -2.24 16.82 42.17
C GLU A 129 -2.30 17.62 40.88
N ALA A 130 -2.26 18.94 40.89
CA ALA A 130 -2.20 19.79 39.70
C ALA A 130 -1.05 20.77 39.77
N ARG A 131 0.18 20.30 39.78
CA ARG A 131 1.37 21.16 39.67
C ARG A 131 1.62 21.53 38.21
N PHE A 132 0.83 22.43 37.65
CA PHE A 132 1.24 23.19 36.49
C PHE A 132 1.77 24.54 36.90
N ALA A 133 3.07 24.68 36.73
CA ALA A 133 3.95 25.82 36.82
C ALA A 133 3.38 27.14 37.39
N ARG A 134 3.93 27.54 38.51
CA ARG A 134 3.98 28.90 39.06
C ARG A 134 4.38 29.90 37.99
N SER A 135 3.66 31.02 37.89
CA SER A 135 4.08 32.16 37.07
C SER A 135 5.21 32.90 37.80
N ASP A 136 6.41 32.41 37.68
CA ASP A 136 7.62 33.17 37.88
C ASP A 136 8.15 33.53 36.48
N SER A 137 8.36 34.82 36.25
CA SER A 137 8.87 35.34 34.97
C SER A 137 10.29 34.89 34.63
N SER A 138 10.87 34.00 35.41
CA SER A 138 12.18 33.38 35.20
C SER A 138 12.12 31.91 34.73
N LEU A 139 10.92 31.32 34.60
CA LEU A 139 10.80 29.95 34.14
C LEU A 139 10.81 29.89 32.59
N ALA A 140 11.96 29.55 32.06
CA ALA A 140 12.12 29.10 30.68
C ALA A 140 11.02 28.10 30.27
N ASN A 141 10.58 28.19 29.02
CA ASN A 141 9.62 27.28 28.41
C ASN A 141 9.97 25.82 28.71
N PHE A 142 9.32 25.24 29.74
CA PHE A 142 9.31 23.79 29.88
C PHE A 142 8.30 23.26 28.90
N PRO A 143 8.70 22.41 27.94
CA PRO A 143 7.74 21.72 27.10
C PRO A 143 6.85 20.88 28.02
N VAL A 144 5.55 21.10 27.97
CA VAL A 144 4.57 20.20 28.58
C VAL A 144 4.35 19.08 27.59
N GLU A 145 4.99 17.97 27.80
CA GLU A 145 4.78 16.77 27.00
C GLU A 145 3.59 16.00 27.58
N THR A 146 2.75 15.50 26.69
CA THR A 146 1.71 14.54 27.05
C THR A 146 2.31 13.13 27.00
N ASP A 147 1.76 12.20 27.78
CA ASP A 147 2.18 10.82 27.73
C ASP A 147 2.03 10.26 26.32
N LEU A 148 3.01 9.45 25.92
CA LEU A 148 2.97 8.76 24.63
C LEU A 148 1.82 7.75 24.62
N THR A 149 0.93 7.87 23.65
CA THR A 149 -0.18 6.95 23.46
C THR A 149 -0.17 6.45 22.00
N GLY A 150 -0.16 5.13 21.83
CA GLY A 150 -0.17 4.51 20.51
C GLY A 150 0.91 3.43 20.36
N GLY A 151 1.04 2.93 19.14
CA GLY A 151 2.06 1.96 18.74
C GLY A 151 3.14 2.60 17.87
N THR A 152 3.88 1.74 17.17
CA THR A 152 4.96 2.14 16.26
C THR A 152 4.47 2.61 14.89
N GLU A 153 3.17 2.46 14.61
CA GLU A 153 2.55 2.73 13.32
C GLU A 153 1.13 3.27 13.48
N THR A 154 0.76 4.25 12.68
CA THR A 154 -0.61 4.74 12.58
C THR A 154 -1.36 3.96 11.50
N ARG A 155 -2.34 3.14 11.89
CA ARG A 155 -3.13 2.34 10.95
C ARG A 155 -4.59 2.23 11.37
N PRO A 156 -5.54 2.17 10.39
CA PRO A 156 -6.93 1.79 10.66
C PRO A 156 -7.02 0.29 11.00
N ARG A 157 -8.18 -0.15 11.50
CA ARG A 157 -8.47 -1.59 11.59
C ARG A 157 -8.43 -2.19 10.19
N ASN A 158 -7.74 -3.32 10.04
CA ASN A 158 -7.52 -3.96 8.74
C ASN A 158 -7.58 -5.49 8.87
N VAL A 159 -7.63 -6.16 7.70
CA VAL A 159 -7.56 -7.63 7.57
C VAL A 159 -6.50 -7.93 6.52
N ALA A 160 -5.57 -8.84 6.83
CA ALA A 160 -4.56 -9.27 5.90
C ALA A 160 -5.13 -10.28 4.89
N LEU A 161 -4.90 -10.04 3.61
CA LEU A 161 -5.16 -10.93 2.49
C LEU A 161 -3.88 -11.08 1.66
N LEU A 162 -3.76 -12.17 0.90
CA LEU A 162 -2.58 -12.42 0.07
C LEU A 162 -2.65 -11.58 -1.21
N PRO A 163 -1.77 -10.58 -1.40
CA PRO A 163 -1.71 -9.82 -2.64
C PRO A 163 -1.05 -10.63 -3.74
N CYS A 164 -1.71 -10.76 -4.88
CA CYS A 164 -1.20 -11.50 -6.03
C CYS A 164 -1.40 -10.73 -7.32
N ILE A 165 -0.47 -10.88 -8.28
CA ILE A 165 -0.51 -10.28 -9.61
C ILE A 165 -0.77 -11.35 -10.66
N LYS A 166 -1.63 -11.05 -11.63
CA LYS A 166 -1.93 -11.90 -12.79
C LYS A 166 -0.76 -11.86 -13.78
N PHE A 167 -0.29 -13.04 -14.22
CA PHE A 167 0.71 -13.17 -15.28
C PHE A 167 0.17 -13.82 -16.54
#